data_2651cd09ddc6507d6315ad99cf9a0cee
#
_entry.id   2651cd09ddc6507d6315ad99cf9a0cee
#
_cell.length_a   1.000
_cell.length_b   1.000
_cell.length_c   1.000
_cell.angle_alpha   90.00
_cell.angle_beta   90.00
_cell.angle_gamma   90.00
#
_symmetry.space_group_name_H-M   'P 1'
#
loop_
_entity.id
_entity.type
_entity.pdbx_description
1 polymer ?
#
loop_
_entity_poly.entity_id
_entity_poly.type
_entity_poly.pdbx_seq_one_letter_code
_entity_poly.pdbx_strand_id
1 'polypeptide(L)'
;MDDLDGPVRRALHDARLDLSIEFRRAPDGSKSGVLLIADASGETIARVPLESPEAMNVALARLVQLGFGDVSAPPQLPRSETSVLVAGVDGYRKGWVAVALDPSGDVQVSTHASFSEVLSSQARVIAVDIPIDPPGLGVRQADAGARAFVGGSRASSVFPTPPREALEARTFAEANEIARTITGKGISQQAFALARKILEVHALAEVDERVIEMHPEVSFRELAGEPVLESKHTAAGLARRRELLETGGVVLPGAVPGVPEADLLDAAAGAWTAARYAEGRAQPFPPGHPERLGAIWR
;
A
#
# COMPACT_ATOMS: atom_id res chain seq x y z
N MET A 1 -28.24 -17.23 -6.21
CA MET A 1 -26.87 -17.79 -6.23
C MET A 1 -26.87 -19.30 -6.56
N ASP A 2 -28.01 -19.95 -6.48
CA ASP A 2 -28.14 -21.40 -6.77
C ASP A 2 -28.34 -21.75 -8.26
N ASP A 3 -28.61 -20.76 -9.11
CA ASP A 3 -28.91 -20.97 -10.56
C ASP A 3 -27.66 -21.01 -11.46
N LEU A 4 -26.49 -20.67 -10.94
CA LEU A 4 -25.23 -20.70 -11.67
C LEU A 4 -24.55 -22.11 -11.67
N ASP A 5 -24.95 -23.00 -10.79
CA ASP A 5 -24.27 -24.30 -10.62
C ASP A 5 -24.59 -25.33 -11.71
N GLY A 6 -25.69 -25.22 -12.37
CA GLY A 6 -26.14 -26.23 -13.36
C GLY A 6 -25.48 -26.09 -14.74
N PRO A 7 -25.56 -24.94 -15.41
CA PRO A 7 -24.96 -24.71 -16.72
C PRO A 7 -23.44 -24.63 -16.66
N VAL A 8 -22.90 -23.98 -15.63
CA VAL A 8 -21.45 -23.79 -15.43
C VAL A 8 -20.75 -25.13 -15.19
N ARG A 9 -21.33 -26.07 -14.41
CA ARG A 9 -20.78 -27.40 -14.23
C ARG A 9 -20.71 -28.25 -15.51
N ARG A 10 -21.63 -28.06 -16.46
CA ARG A 10 -21.59 -28.81 -17.72
C ARG A 10 -20.54 -28.24 -18.69
N ALA A 11 -20.38 -26.94 -18.74
CA ALA A 11 -19.33 -26.28 -19.54
C ALA A 11 -17.91 -26.56 -19.01
N LEU A 12 -17.78 -26.83 -17.71
CA LEU A 12 -16.53 -27.20 -17.04
C LEU A 12 -15.88 -28.47 -17.59
N HIS A 13 -16.67 -29.41 -18.12
CA HIS A 13 -16.16 -30.68 -18.61
C HIS A 13 -15.51 -30.63 -20.00
N ASP A 14 -15.78 -29.59 -20.82
CA ASP A 14 -15.34 -29.51 -22.21
C ASP A 14 -14.37 -28.36 -22.52
N ALA A 15 -13.85 -27.67 -21.51
CA ALA A 15 -12.63 -26.84 -21.42
C ALA A 15 -12.25 -25.96 -22.64
N ARG A 16 -13.16 -25.15 -23.15
CA ARG A 16 -12.84 -23.96 -23.97
C ARG A 16 -13.87 -22.88 -23.70
N LEU A 17 -13.60 -22.05 -22.67
CA LEU A 17 -14.43 -20.88 -22.38
C LEU A 17 -13.67 -19.62 -22.71
N ASP A 18 -14.38 -18.67 -23.30
CA ASP A 18 -13.87 -17.32 -23.54
C ASP A 18 -14.44 -16.36 -22.49
N LEU A 19 -13.59 -15.54 -21.91
CA LEU A 19 -13.95 -14.59 -20.86
C LEU A 19 -13.79 -13.18 -21.39
N SER A 20 -14.85 -12.38 -21.33
CA SER A 20 -14.80 -10.97 -21.69
C SER A 20 -15.53 -10.12 -20.66
N ILE A 21 -15.12 -8.85 -20.52
CA ILE A 21 -15.74 -7.90 -19.60
C ILE A 21 -16.36 -6.78 -20.40
N GLU A 22 -17.67 -6.61 -20.25
CA GLU A 22 -18.37 -5.43 -20.78
C GLU A 22 -18.52 -4.37 -19.70
N PHE A 23 -18.02 -3.17 -19.95
CA PHE A 23 -18.20 -2.02 -19.07
C PHE A 23 -19.36 -1.15 -19.53
N ARG A 24 -20.23 -0.78 -18.59
CA ARG A 24 -21.30 0.20 -18.82
C ARG A 24 -21.06 1.41 -17.90
N ARG A 25 -21.30 2.60 -18.46
CA ARG A 25 -21.32 3.84 -17.70
C ARG A 25 -22.77 4.25 -17.49
N ALA A 26 -23.19 4.37 -16.24
CA ALA A 26 -24.51 4.88 -15.90
C ALA A 26 -24.59 6.42 -16.10
N PRO A 27 -25.80 6.99 -16.26
CA PRO A 27 -25.98 8.44 -16.44
C PRO A 27 -25.46 9.29 -15.26
N ASP A 28 -25.34 8.70 -14.07
CA ASP A 28 -24.77 9.31 -12.86
C ASP A 28 -23.25 9.28 -12.81
N GLY A 29 -22.58 8.73 -13.85
CA GLY A 29 -21.14 8.62 -13.96
C GLY A 29 -20.55 7.37 -13.30
N SER A 30 -21.34 6.55 -12.60
CA SER A 30 -20.88 5.29 -12.03
C SER A 30 -20.55 4.28 -13.14
N LYS A 31 -19.54 3.43 -12.88
CA LYS A 31 -19.16 2.36 -13.80
C LYS A 31 -19.62 1.03 -13.21
N SER A 32 -20.34 0.26 -13.99
CA SER A 32 -20.64 -1.14 -13.70
C SER A 32 -20.04 -2.02 -14.78
N GLY A 33 -19.63 -3.23 -14.43
CA GLY A 33 -19.14 -4.22 -15.37
C GLY A 33 -20.01 -5.47 -15.35
N VAL A 34 -19.96 -6.24 -16.43
CA VAL A 34 -20.53 -7.57 -16.49
C VAL A 34 -19.47 -8.50 -17.05
N LEU A 35 -19.09 -9.53 -16.28
CA LEU A 35 -18.26 -10.61 -16.79
C LEU A 35 -19.15 -11.54 -17.63
N LEU A 36 -18.79 -11.70 -18.89
CA LEU A 36 -19.42 -12.62 -19.81
C LEU A 36 -18.56 -13.88 -19.91
N ILE A 37 -19.20 -15.01 -19.77
CA ILE A 37 -18.58 -16.33 -19.97
C ILE A 37 -19.23 -16.93 -21.20
N ALA A 38 -18.45 -17.19 -22.25
CA ALA A 38 -18.90 -17.79 -23.50
C ALA A 38 -18.28 -19.18 -23.69
N ASP A 39 -18.97 -20.04 -24.39
CA ASP A 39 -18.45 -21.35 -24.80
C ASP A 39 -17.56 -21.24 -26.05
N ALA A 40 -17.02 -22.37 -26.50
CA ALA A 40 -16.16 -22.45 -27.68
C ALA A 40 -16.84 -22.02 -29.00
N SER A 41 -18.18 -21.89 -29.02
CA SER A 41 -18.93 -21.36 -30.16
C SER A 41 -19.12 -19.85 -30.11
N GLY A 42 -18.73 -19.21 -29.01
CA GLY A 42 -18.95 -17.78 -28.74
C GLY A 42 -20.33 -17.48 -28.15
N GLU A 43 -21.12 -18.49 -27.78
CA GLU A 43 -22.40 -18.28 -27.12
C GLU A 43 -22.21 -17.98 -25.63
N THR A 44 -22.81 -16.88 -25.16
CA THR A 44 -22.72 -16.49 -23.75
C THR A 44 -23.52 -17.42 -22.87
N ILE A 45 -22.81 -18.19 -22.03
CA ILE A 45 -23.41 -19.17 -21.11
C ILE A 45 -23.64 -18.61 -19.71
N ALA A 46 -22.95 -17.52 -19.34
CA ALA A 46 -23.20 -16.84 -18.06
C ALA A 46 -22.88 -15.34 -18.13
N ARG A 47 -23.59 -14.56 -17.30
CA ARG A 47 -23.38 -13.13 -17.09
C ARG A 47 -23.29 -12.87 -15.60
N VAL A 48 -22.14 -12.39 -15.13
CA VAL A 48 -21.92 -12.09 -13.71
C VAL A 48 -21.81 -10.57 -13.55
N PRO A 49 -22.76 -9.91 -12.87
CA PRO A 49 -22.66 -8.49 -12.59
C PRO A 49 -21.45 -8.22 -11.71
N LEU A 50 -20.65 -7.23 -12.10
CA LEU A 50 -19.49 -6.75 -11.35
C LEU A 50 -19.85 -5.37 -10.79
N GLU A 51 -20.35 -5.35 -9.57
CA GLU A 51 -20.72 -4.10 -8.89
C GLU A 51 -19.51 -3.42 -8.26
N SER A 52 -18.39 -4.15 -8.13
CA SER A 52 -17.12 -3.63 -7.60
C SER A 52 -15.94 -4.47 -8.11
N PRO A 53 -14.69 -3.96 -8.02
CA PRO A 53 -13.48 -4.73 -8.29
C PRO A 53 -13.35 -5.99 -7.41
N GLU A 54 -13.89 -5.95 -6.19
CA GLU A 54 -13.90 -7.09 -5.27
C GLU A 54 -14.82 -8.20 -5.79
N ALA A 55 -15.98 -7.86 -6.34
CA ALA A 55 -16.89 -8.84 -6.96
C ALA A 55 -16.23 -9.55 -8.14
N MET A 56 -15.36 -8.86 -8.90
CA MET A 56 -14.56 -9.44 -9.98
C MET A 56 -13.54 -10.44 -9.44
N ASN A 57 -12.81 -10.09 -8.41
CA ASN A 57 -11.79 -10.96 -7.79
C ASN A 57 -12.43 -12.23 -7.19
N VAL A 58 -13.60 -12.08 -6.56
CA VAL A 58 -14.36 -13.21 -6.02
C VAL A 58 -14.84 -14.13 -7.15
N ALA A 59 -15.34 -13.59 -8.27
CA ALA A 59 -15.78 -14.36 -9.42
C ALA A 59 -14.61 -15.10 -10.08
N LEU A 60 -13.45 -14.46 -10.25
CA LEU A 60 -12.24 -15.06 -10.80
C LEU A 60 -11.68 -16.16 -9.88
N ALA A 61 -11.60 -15.92 -8.57
CA ALA A 61 -11.19 -16.92 -7.59
C ALA A 61 -12.10 -18.14 -7.59
N ARG A 62 -13.40 -17.95 -7.77
CA ARG A 62 -14.38 -19.02 -7.87
C ARG A 62 -14.21 -19.83 -9.15
N LEU A 63 -13.92 -19.19 -10.27
CA LEU A 63 -13.62 -19.88 -11.54
C LEU A 63 -12.36 -20.75 -11.44
N VAL A 64 -11.32 -20.26 -10.79
CA VAL A 64 -10.09 -21.05 -10.50
C VAL A 64 -10.40 -22.24 -9.61
N GLN A 65 -11.18 -22.08 -8.53
CA GLN A 65 -11.61 -23.19 -7.65
C GLN A 65 -12.47 -24.25 -8.38
N LEU A 66 -13.13 -23.84 -9.46
CA LEU A 66 -13.96 -24.74 -10.29
C LEU A 66 -13.15 -25.43 -11.40
N GLY A 67 -11.82 -25.23 -11.47
CA GLY A 67 -10.92 -25.95 -12.39
C GLY A 67 -10.69 -25.26 -13.73
N PHE A 68 -11.03 -23.96 -13.85
CA PHE A 68 -10.69 -23.16 -15.01
C PHE A 68 -9.33 -22.50 -14.84
N GLY A 69 -8.36 -23.01 -15.51
CA GLY A 69 -6.99 -22.55 -15.53
C GLY A 69 -6.02 -23.65 -15.19
N ASP A 70 -4.92 -23.70 -15.90
CA ASP A 70 -3.79 -24.55 -15.57
C ASP A 70 -3.21 -24.02 -14.24
N VAL A 71 -3.43 -24.75 -13.15
CA VAL A 71 -3.08 -24.39 -11.76
C VAL A 71 -1.57 -24.49 -11.51
N SER A 72 -0.77 -24.72 -12.55
CA SER A 72 0.69 -24.82 -12.43
C SER A 72 1.41 -23.47 -12.34
N ALA A 73 0.71 -22.35 -12.56
CA ALA A 73 1.18 -21.02 -12.17
C ALA A 73 0.01 -20.26 -11.56
N PRO A 74 0.15 -19.64 -10.36
CA PRO A 74 -0.85 -18.67 -9.92
C PRO A 74 -1.02 -17.64 -11.06
N PRO A 75 -2.27 -17.16 -11.34
CA PRO A 75 -2.44 -16.13 -12.32
C PRO A 75 -1.43 -15.03 -11.97
N GLN A 76 -0.50 -14.75 -12.87
CA GLN A 76 0.33 -13.59 -12.75
C GLN A 76 -0.69 -12.44 -12.82
N LEU A 77 -1.08 -11.92 -11.66
CA LEU A 77 -1.72 -10.64 -11.57
C LEU A 77 -0.92 -9.71 -12.49
N PRO A 78 -1.56 -8.84 -13.27
CA PRO A 78 -0.83 -7.96 -14.15
C PRO A 78 0.28 -7.37 -13.33
N ARG A 79 1.53 -7.72 -13.69
CA ARG A 79 2.73 -7.13 -13.08
C ARG A 79 2.48 -5.65 -13.15
N SER A 80 2.63 -4.96 -12.04
CA SER A 80 2.50 -3.51 -12.01
C SER A 80 3.28 -3.00 -13.20
N GLU A 81 2.59 -2.52 -14.24
CA GLU A 81 3.22 -1.90 -15.40
C GLU A 81 3.75 -0.53 -15.00
N THR A 82 4.54 -0.49 -13.92
CA THR A 82 5.32 0.70 -13.62
C THR A 82 6.31 0.85 -14.75
N SER A 83 6.08 1.82 -15.60
CA SER A 83 7.03 2.18 -16.65
C SER A 83 8.34 2.76 -16.09
N VAL A 84 8.48 2.84 -14.78
CA VAL A 84 9.58 3.50 -14.08
C VAL A 84 10.00 2.73 -12.81
N LEU A 85 11.29 2.80 -12.47
CA LEU A 85 11.82 2.31 -11.20
C LEU A 85 11.23 3.12 -10.05
N VAL A 86 10.71 2.45 -9.03
CA VAL A 86 10.19 3.06 -7.80
C VAL A 86 10.82 2.43 -6.58
N ALA A 87 10.73 3.07 -5.42
CA ALA A 87 11.25 2.53 -4.16
C ALA A 87 10.30 2.80 -3.00
N GLY A 88 10.19 1.84 -2.10
CA GLY A 88 9.62 2.01 -0.78
C GLY A 88 10.71 1.91 0.27
N VAL A 89 10.59 2.70 1.34
CA VAL A 89 11.65 2.88 2.35
C VAL A 89 11.06 2.86 3.74
N ASP A 90 11.69 2.10 4.62
CA ASP A 90 11.38 2.13 6.05
C ASP A 90 12.63 2.31 6.89
N GLY A 91 12.46 2.94 8.04
CA GLY A 91 13.52 3.23 8.99
C GLY A 91 13.69 2.14 10.04
N TYR A 92 14.84 1.48 10.09
CA TYR A 92 15.17 0.53 11.14
C TYR A 92 16.37 0.98 12.01
N ARG A 93 16.76 0.17 12.98
CA ARG A 93 17.78 0.56 13.98
C ARG A 93 19.13 0.98 13.39
N LYS A 94 19.54 0.41 12.24
CA LYS A 94 20.84 0.68 11.63
C LYS A 94 20.81 1.70 10.50
N GLY A 95 19.67 2.31 10.21
CA GLY A 95 19.48 3.25 9.10
C GLY A 95 18.16 3.06 8.39
N TRP A 96 18.19 2.78 7.11
CA TRP A 96 17.05 2.65 6.22
C TRP A 96 17.13 1.35 5.43
N VAL A 97 16.02 0.67 5.26
CA VAL A 97 15.85 -0.41 4.28
C VAL A 97 15.04 0.12 3.12
N ALA A 98 15.50 -0.14 1.91
CA ALA A 98 14.82 0.23 0.68
C ALA A 98 14.51 -1.01 -0.15
N VAL A 99 13.28 -1.06 -0.65
CA VAL A 99 12.79 -2.06 -1.59
C VAL A 99 12.53 -1.34 -2.91
N ALA A 100 13.36 -1.59 -3.90
CA ALA A 100 13.18 -1.06 -5.25
C ALA A 100 12.40 -2.07 -6.10
N LEU A 101 11.43 -1.55 -6.85
CA LEU A 101 10.62 -2.30 -7.79
C LEU A 101 10.85 -1.72 -9.18
N ASP A 102 11.40 -2.52 -10.08
CA ASP A 102 11.68 -2.10 -11.44
C ASP A 102 10.46 -2.30 -12.38
N PRO A 103 10.51 -1.78 -13.61
CA PRO A 103 9.41 -1.93 -14.56
C PRO A 103 9.08 -3.38 -14.96
N SER A 104 10.01 -4.32 -14.76
CA SER A 104 9.77 -5.76 -15.03
C SER A 104 9.07 -6.46 -13.85
N GLY A 105 8.96 -5.77 -12.69
CA GLY A 105 8.45 -6.32 -11.44
C GLY A 105 9.53 -7.02 -10.62
N ASP A 106 10.81 -6.87 -11.00
CA ASP A 106 11.91 -7.40 -10.22
C ASP A 106 12.15 -6.54 -8.97
N VAL A 107 12.40 -7.22 -7.85
CA VAL A 107 12.58 -6.59 -6.55
C VAL A 107 14.04 -6.63 -6.13
N GLN A 108 14.58 -5.46 -5.78
CA GLN A 108 15.90 -5.33 -5.19
C GLN A 108 15.81 -4.74 -3.79
N VAL A 109 16.54 -5.29 -2.84
CA VAL A 109 16.58 -4.80 -1.46
C VAL A 109 17.96 -4.27 -1.15
N SER A 110 18.02 -3.08 -0.57
CA SER A 110 19.26 -2.43 -0.13
C SER A 110 19.09 -1.82 1.26
N THR A 111 20.21 -1.56 1.92
CA THR A 111 20.25 -0.88 3.23
C THR A 111 21.17 0.32 3.16
N HIS A 112 20.79 1.40 3.83
CA HIS A 112 21.47 2.69 3.79
C HIS A 112 21.66 3.25 5.19
N ALA A 113 22.77 3.92 5.44
CA ALA A 113 23.04 4.54 6.74
C ALA A 113 22.27 5.87 6.92
N SER A 114 22.01 6.59 5.82
CA SER A 114 21.31 7.87 5.80
C SER A 114 20.23 7.90 4.71
N PHE A 115 19.25 8.78 4.84
CA PHE A 115 18.23 8.96 3.82
C PHE A 115 18.81 9.61 2.54
N SER A 116 19.85 10.42 2.66
CA SER A 116 20.56 10.96 1.50
C SER A 116 21.17 9.89 0.60
N GLU A 117 21.61 8.75 1.18
CA GLU A 117 22.07 7.60 0.39
C GLU A 117 20.91 6.94 -0.39
N VAL A 118 19.71 6.90 0.19
CA VAL A 118 18.51 6.42 -0.50
C VAL A 118 18.21 7.28 -1.73
N LEU A 119 18.36 8.61 -1.63
CA LEU A 119 18.13 9.55 -2.73
C LEU A 119 19.12 9.40 -3.88
N SER A 120 20.25 8.74 -3.67
CA SER A 120 21.21 8.41 -4.74
C SER A 120 20.68 7.34 -5.72
N SER A 121 19.54 6.70 -5.38
CA SER A 121 18.88 5.74 -6.26
C SER A 121 18.29 6.40 -7.50
N GLN A 122 18.10 5.61 -8.57
CA GLN A 122 17.46 6.06 -9.82
C GLN A 122 15.92 6.02 -9.75
N ALA A 123 15.35 5.76 -8.57
CA ALA A 123 13.91 5.68 -8.40
C ALA A 123 13.25 7.03 -8.72
N ARG A 124 12.14 6.98 -9.48
CA ARG A 124 11.35 8.14 -9.88
C ARG A 124 10.33 8.54 -8.81
N VAL A 125 9.96 7.61 -7.95
CA VAL A 125 9.13 7.83 -6.76
C VAL A 125 9.73 7.05 -5.61
N ILE A 126 9.85 7.69 -4.45
CA ILE A 126 10.38 7.12 -3.21
C ILE A 126 9.32 7.31 -2.12
N ALA A 127 8.60 6.25 -1.79
CA ALA A 127 7.60 6.28 -0.73
C ALA A 127 8.23 5.86 0.60
N VAL A 128 8.18 6.72 1.61
CA VAL A 128 8.83 6.50 2.90
C VAL A 128 7.82 6.40 4.05
N ASP A 129 8.02 5.43 4.95
CA ASP A 129 7.24 5.29 6.20
C ASP A 129 7.80 6.22 7.28
N ILE A 130 7.63 7.51 7.06
CA ILE A 130 7.89 8.54 8.07
C ILE A 130 7.21 9.84 7.66
N PRO A 131 6.72 10.66 8.63
CA PRO A 131 6.19 11.97 8.29
C PRO A 131 7.22 12.86 7.60
N ILE A 132 6.90 13.36 6.40
CA ILE A 132 7.79 14.23 5.63
C ILE A 132 7.46 15.71 5.76
N ASP A 133 6.31 16.05 6.33
CA ASP A 133 5.87 17.43 6.53
C ASP A 133 5.29 17.61 7.94
N PRO A 134 6.15 17.73 8.97
CA PRO A 134 5.71 17.97 10.34
C PRO A 134 5.04 19.34 10.45
N PRO A 135 3.85 19.43 11.11
CA PRO A 135 3.09 20.67 11.16
C PRO A 135 3.81 21.73 12.00
N GLY A 136 3.73 23.00 11.57
CA GLY A 136 4.15 24.12 12.40
C GLY A 136 3.18 24.36 13.57
N LEU A 137 1.88 24.26 13.31
CA LEU A 137 0.82 24.46 14.31
C LEU A 137 -0.28 23.38 14.15
N GLY A 138 -0.90 23.00 15.26
CA GLY A 138 -2.05 22.11 15.28
C GLY A 138 -1.70 20.64 14.99
N VAL A 139 -2.61 19.94 14.31
CA VAL A 139 -2.49 18.51 13.95
C VAL A 139 -2.71 18.33 12.45
N ARG A 140 -2.00 17.39 11.86
CA ARG A 140 -2.14 17.10 10.43
C ARG A 140 -3.47 16.37 10.15
N GLN A 141 -4.16 16.82 9.12
CA GLN A 141 -5.37 16.16 8.63
C GLN A 141 -5.06 14.80 7.98
N ALA A 142 -3.88 14.65 7.40
CA ALA A 142 -3.40 13.39 6.85
C ALA A 142 -3.38 12.27 7.91
N ASP A 143 -2.82 12.54 9.10
CA ASP A 143 -2.79 11.58 10.20
C ASP A 143 -4.21 11.18 10.64
N ALA A 144 -5.12 12.15 10.73
CA ALA A 144 -6.51 11.89 11.12
C ALA A 144 -7.24 11.04 10.07
N GLY A 145 -7.05 11.35 8.79
CA GLY A 145 -7.63 10.61 7.68
C GLY A 145 -7.09 9.18 7.59
N ALA A 146 -5.77 9.02 7.63
CA ALA A 146 -5.11 7.72 7.62
C ALA A 146 -5.53 6.86 8.82
N ARG A 147 -5.58 7.46 10.03
CA ARG A 147 -6.03 6.79 11.26
C ARG A 147 -7.49 6.32 11.15
N ALA A 148 -8.38 7.15 10.63
CA ALA A 148 -9.78 6.79 10.41
C ALA A 148 -9.93 5.67 9.38
N PHE A 149 -9.13 5.72 8.31
CA PHE A 149 -9.10 4.70 7.28
C PHE A 149 -8.59 3.38 7.84
N VAL A 150 -7.45 3.32 8.52
CA VAL A 150 -6.93 2.09 9.15
C VAL A 150 -7.95 1.49 10.10
N GLY A 151 -8.57 2.30 10.95
CA GLY A 151 -9.68 1.90 11.80
C GLY A 151 -9.35 0.83 12.84
N GLY A 152 -10.37 0.43 13.62
CA GLY A 152 -10.31 -0.66 14.59
C GLY A 152 -9.14 -0.58 15.56
N SER A 153 -8.61 -1.73 15.95
CA SER A 153 -7.47 -1.85 16.87
C SER A 153 -6.15 -1.33 16.29
N ARG A 154 -6.07 -1.22 14.94
CA ARG A 154 -4.89 -0.74 14.24
C ARG A 154 -4.81 0.77 14.06
N ALA A 155 -5.90 1.49 14.31
CA ALA A 155 -5.90 2.95 14.27
C ALA A 155 -4.78 3.59 15.10
N SER A 156 -4.39 2.95 16.22
CA SER A 156 -3.31 3.43 17.09
C SER A 156 -1.92 3.36 16.48
N SER A 157 -1.70 2.60 15.40
CA SER A 157 -0.41 2.55 14.70
C SER A 157 -0.11 3.87 13.96
N VAL A 158 -1.15 4.56 13.51
CA VAL A 158 -1.01 5.90 12.94
C VAL A 158 -0.98 6.92 14.09
N PHE A 159 0.19 7.34 14.49
CA PHE A 159 0.34 8.36 15.53
C PHE A 159 0.21 9.77 14.95
N PRO A 160 -0.29 10.75 15.71
CA PRO A 160 -0.26 12.14 15.28
C PRO A 160 1.19 12.62 15.14
N THR A 161 1.53 13.18 14.00
CA THR A 161 2.86 13.77 13.76
C THR A 161 3.10 14.91 14.74
N PRO A 162 4.21 14.89 15.51
CA PRO A 162 4.52 15.99 16.42
C PRO A 162 4.74 17.30 15.66
N PRO A 163 4.44 18.44 16.29
CA PRO A 163 4.84 19.74 15.74
C PRO A 163 6.34 19.81 15.51
N ARG A 164 6.76 20.50 14.45
CA ARG A 164 8.16 20.64 14.06
C ARG A 164 9.02 21.15 15.22
N GLU A 165 8.58 22.18 15.94
CA GLU A 165 9.30 22.74 17.09
C GLU A 165 9.53 21.70 18.20
N ALA A 166 8.56 20.80 18.43
CA ALA A 166 8.70 19.72 19.39
C ALA A 166 9.72 18.67 18.92
N LEU A 167 9.85 18.43 17.60
CA LEU A 167 10.85 17.51 17.04
C LEU A 167 12.27 18.07 17.14
N GLU A 168 12.43 19.39 17.15
CA GLU A 168 13.73 20.09 17.27
C GLU A 168 14.22 20.18 18.71
N ALA A 169 13.39 19.85 19.71
CA ALA A 169 13.74 19.87 21.12
C ALA A 169 14.89 18.87 21.46
N ARG A 170 15.69 19.22 22.45
CA ARG A 170 16.85 18.40 22.87
C ARG A 170 16.48 17.23 23.76
N THR A 171 15.38 17.35 24.49
CA THR A 171 14.91 16.33 25.43
C THR A 171 13.45 16.00 25.22
N PHE A 172 13.06 14.79 25.60
CA PHE A 172 11.64 14.37 25.56
C PHE A 172 10.75 15.27 26.43
N ALA A 173 11.25 15.72 27.60
CA ALA A 173 10.48 16.58 28.49
C ALA A 173 10.15 17.93 27.81
N GLU A 174 11.13 18.57 27.20
CA GLU A 174 11.01 19.80 26.45
C GLU A 174 10.05 19.62 25.25
N ALA A 175 10.28 18.59 24.44
CA ALA A 175 9.43 18.25 23.30
C ALA A 175 7.97 18.06 23.69
N ASN A 176 7.73 17.41 24.82
CA ASN A 176 6.39 17.13 25.32
C ASN A 176 5.70 18.39 25.86
N GLU A 177 6.43 19.33 26.44
CA GLU A 177 5.93 20.63 26.88
C GLU A 177 5.56 21.50 25.67
N ILE A 178 6.44 21.60 24.69
CA ILE A 178 6.20 22.33 23.42
C ILE A 178 4.95 21.76 22.73
N ALA A 179 4.88 20.43 22.58
CA ALA A 179 3.75 19.80 21.92
C ALA A 179 2.44 20.06 22.66
N ARG A 180 2.41 20.05 24.00
CA ARG A 180 1.22 20.39 24.78
C ARG A 180 0.79 21.84 24.59
N THR A 181 1.74 22.74 24.50
CA THR A 181 1.47 24.17 24.26
C THR A 181 0.82 24.37 22.89
N ILE A 182 1.31 23.69 21.85
CA ILE A 182 0.84 23.86 20.47
C ILE A 182 -0.47 23.09 20.20
N THR A 183 -0.58 21.84 20.70
CA THR A 183 -1.67 20.92 20.30
C THR A 183 -2.65 20.59 21.43
N GLY A 184 -2.34 21.01 22.67
CA GLY A 184 -3.07 20.59 23.86
C GLY A 184 -2.76 19.16 24.32
N LYS A 185 -1.89 18.43 23.61
CA LYS A 185 -1.55 17.02 23.89
C LYS A 185 -0.03 16.83 23.85
N GLY A 186 0.45 15.92 24.71
CA GLY A 186 1.84 15.48 24.66
C GLY A 186 2.10 14.52 23.50
N ILE A 187 3.38 14.22 23.30
CA ILE A 187 3.84 13.23 22.33
C ILE A 187 4.29 11.94 23.02
N SER A 188 4.30 10.82 22.29
CA SER A 188 4.83 9.57 22.80
C SER A 188 6.37 9.56 22.74
N GLN A 189 7.01 8.77 23.62
CA GLN A 189 8.46 8.54 23.54
C GLN A 189 8.87 7.94 22.19
N GLN A 190 8.01 7.10 21.60
CA GLN A 190 8.25 6.51 20.28
C GLN A 190 8.29 7.58 19.20
N ALA A 191 7.32 8.52 19.18
CA ALA A 191 7.30 9.62 18.22
C ALA A 191 8.55 10.53 18.39
N PHE A 192 8.95 10.83 19.63
CA PHE A 192 10.17 11.60 19.88
C PHE A 192 11.45 10.86 19.45
N ALA A 193 11.51 9.53 19.61
CA ALA A 193 12.66 8.74 19.16
C ALA A 193 12.84 8.79 17.62
N LEU A 194 11.78 9.07 16.86
CA LEU A 194 11.83 9.26 15.42
C LEU A 194 12.19 10.68 14.99
N ALA A 195 12.28 11.65 15.92
CA ALA A 195 12.45 13.07 15.60
C ALA A 195 13.60 13.35 14.63
N ARG A 196 14.77 12.75 14.86
CA ARG A 196 15.94 12.93 13.98
C ARG A 196 15.68 12.44 12.56
N LYS A 197 15.03 11.29 12.39
CA LYS A 197 14.68 10.73 11.09
C LYS A 197 13.62 11.59 10.40
N ILE A 198 12.62 12.05 11.13
CA ILE A 198 11.57 12.95 10.59
C ILE A 198 12.21 14.24 10.05
N LEU A 199 13.08 14.88 10.83
CA LEU A 199 13.75 16.12 10.43
C LEU A 199 14.74 15.90 9.26
N GLU A 200 15.48 14.76 9.26
CA GLU A 200 16.34 14.39 8.13
C GLU A 200 15.54 14.27 6.83
N VAL A 201 14.46 13.49 6.85
CA VAL A 201 13.65 13.25 5.65
C VAL A 201 12.89 14.50 5.23
N HIS A 202 12.36 15.28 6.19
CA HIS A 202 11.68 16.54 5.91
C HIS A 202 12.55 17.49 5.09
N ALA A 203 13.77 17.78 5.57
CA ALA A 203 14.70 18.67 4.88
C ALA A 203 15.05 18.22 3.46
N LEU A 204 15.15 16.90 3.24
CA LEU A 204 15.44 16.32 1.93
C LEU A 204 14.19 16.28 1.02
N ALA A 205 13.02 16.01 1.59
CA ALA A 205 11.76 15.99 0.85
C ALA A 205 11.32 17.39 0.36
N GLU A 206 11.72 18.45 1.04
CA GLU A 206 11.47 19.84 0.57
C GLU A 206 12.14 20.12 -0.77
N VAL A 207 13.29 19.49 -1.06
CA VAL A 207 14.10 19.74 -2.27
C VAL A 207 14.08 18.61 -3.28
N ASP A 208 13.63 17.41 -2.90
CA ASP A 208 13.52 16.25 -3.78
C ASP A 208 12.05 15.84 -3.97
N GLU A 209 11.47 16.20 -5.11
CA GLU A 209 10.06 15.96 -5.43
C GLU A 209 9.70 14.48 -5.60
N ARG A 210 10.68 13.57 -5.65
CA ARG A 210 10.46 12.13 -5.76
C ARG A 210 9.95 11.51 -4.46
N VAL A 211 10.17 12.17 -3.31
CA VAL A 211 9.84 11.64 -1.98
C VAL A 211 8.36 11.88 -1.66
N ILE A 212 7.63 10.83 -1.35
CA ILE A 212 6.25 10.89 -0.87
C ILE A 212 6.13 10.17 0.48
N GLU A 213 5.18 10.58 1.30
CA GLU A 213 4.87 9.91 2.56
C GLU A 213 3.83 8.80 2.33
N MET A 214 4.07 7.65 2.92
CA MET A 214 3.12 6.56 3.02
C MET A 214 3.07 6.02 4.45
N HIS A 215 2.11 5.16 4.74
CA HIS A 215 2.04 4.45 6.02
C HIS A 215 1.71 2.97 5.77
N PRO A 216 2.50 2.00 6.25
CA PRO A 216 2.33 0.58 5.93
C PRO A 216 0.95 0.02 6.24
N GLU A 217 0.38 0.33 7.41
CA GLU A 217 -0.97 -0.15 7.75
C GLU A 217 -2.06 0.43 6.85
N VAL A 218 -1.84 1.61 6.26
CA VAL A 218 -2.72 2.20 5.23
C VAL A 218 -2.59 1.41 3.93
N SER A 219 -1.36 1.15 3.49
CA SER A 219 -1.08 0.38 2.27
C SER A 219 -1.59 -1.05 2.38
N PHE A 220 -1.36 -1.73 3.50
CA PHE A 220 -1.88 -3.09 3.72
C PHE A 220 -3.39 -3.15 3.76
N ARG A 221 -4.05 -2.16 4.36
CA ARG A 221 -5.52 -2.08 4.32
C ARG A 221 -6.04 -1.86 2.90
N GLU A 222 -5.38 -1.01 2.11
CA GLU A 222 -5.72 -0.79 0.71
C GLU A 222 -5.52 -2.05 -0.13
N LEU A 223 -4.40 -2.78 0.07
CA LEU A 223 -4.12 -4.06 -0.56
C LEU A 223 -5.15 -5.14 -0.23
N ALA A 224 -5.56 -5.20 1.04
CA ALA A 224 -6.51 -6.21 1.52
C ALA A 224 -7.97 -5.88 1.17
N GLY A 225 -8.30 -4.60 0.88
CA GLY A 225 -9.68 -4.12 0.77
C GLY A 225 -10.44 -4.07 2.11
N GLU A 226 -9.82 -4.56 3.20
CA GLU A 226 -10.40 -4.66 4.55
C GLU A 226 -9.34 -4.44 5.62
N PRO A 227 -9.71 -4.23 6.91
CA PRO A 227 -8.75 -4.10 7.99
C PRO A 227 -7.90 -5.36 8.19
N VAL A 228 -6.57 -5.20 8.20
CA VAL A 228 -5.64 -6.29 8.56
C VAL A 228 -5.56 -6.37 10.08
N LEU A 229 -6.15 -7.40 10.66
CA LEU A 229 -6.29 -7.54 12.11
C LEU A 229 -5.03 -8.12 12.77
N GLU A 230 -4.30 -8.96 12.06
CA GLU A 230 -3.13 -9.66 12.56
C GLU A 230 -1.98 -8.68 12.85
N SER A 231 -1.41 -8.85 14.05
CA SER A 231 -0.29 -8.00 14.47
C SER A 231 0.97 -8.29 13.66
N LYS A 232 1.62 -7.24 13.14
CA LYS A 232 2.93 -7.35 12.47
C LYS A 232 4.06 -7.92 13.34
N HIS A 233 3.81 -8.07 14.64
CA HIS A 233 4.75 -8.68 15.59
C HIS A 233 4.51 -10.19 15.79
N THR A 234 3.57 -10.80 15.07
CA THR A 234 3.30 -12.25 15.10
C THR A 234 3.65 -12.88 13.77
N ALA A 235 3.99 -14.18 13.79
CA ALA A 235 4.28 -14.93 12.57
C ALA A 235 3.10 -14.91 11.59
N ALA A 236 1.87 -15.04 12.09
CA ALA A 236 0.66 -14.97 11.26
C ALA A 236 0.49 -13.59 10.60
N GLY A 237 0.78 -12.49 11.33
CA GLY A 237 0.69 -11.14 10.78
C GLY A 237 1.76 -10.82 9.75
N LEU A 238 2.98 -11.34 9.93
CA LEU A 238 4.05 -11.24 8.93
C LEU A 238 3.69 -12.05 7.67
N ALA A 239 3.23 -13.29 7.84
CA ALA A 239 2.81 -14.13 6.73
C ALA A 239 1.65 -13.50 5.92
N ARG A 240 0.65 -12.92 6.62
CA ARG A 240 -0.48 -12.24 5.96
C ARG A 240 -0.02 -11.04 5.13
N ARG A 241 0.91 -10.23 5.65
CA ARG A 241 1.45 -9.07 4.92
C ARG A 241 2.27 -9.50 3.70
N ARG A 242 3.04 -10.57 3.81
CA ARG A 242 3.78 -11.15 2.68
C ARG A 242 2.83 -11.62 1.59
N GLU A 243 1.80 -12.37 1.94
CA GLU A 243 0.76 -12.82 1.01
C GLU A 243 0.08 -11.65 0.29
N LEU A 244 -0.26 -10.58 1.02
CA LEU A 244 -0.85 -9.38 0.43
C LEU A 244 0.09 -8.70 -0.56
N LEU A 245 1.38 -8.59 -0.25
CA LEU A 245 2.38 -8.02 -1.16
C LEU A 245 2.55 -8.87 -2.42
N GLU A 246 2.64 -10.19 -2.27
CA GLU A 246 2.71 -11.13 -3.39
C GLU A 246 1.48 -11.00 -4.29
N THR A 247 0.28 -10.91 -3.69
CA THR A 247 -0.97 -10.64 -4.41
C THR A 247 -0.95 -9.27 -5.11
N GLY A 248 -0.32 -8.27 -4.49
CA GLY A 248 -0.11 -6.94 -5.07
C GLY A 248 1.01 -6.85 -6.11
N GLY A 249 1.68 -7.97 -6.45
CA GLY A 249 2.75 -8.02 -7.44
C GLY A 249 4.15 -7.70 -6.90
N VAL A 250 4.32 -7.61 -5.57
CA VAL A 250 5.63 -7.39 -4.93
C VAL A 250 6.10 -8.68 -4.28
N VAL A 251 6.97 -9.41 -4.98
CA VAL A 251 7.53 -10.69 -4.51
C VAL A 251 8.89 -10.45 -3.90
N LEU A 252 8.96 -10.48 -2.57
CA LEU A 252 10.21 -10.25 -1.85
C LEU A 252 11.12 -11.48 -1.93
N PRO A 253 12.45 -11.27 -2.02
CA PRO A 253 13.41 -12.33 -1.72
C PRO A 253 13.19 -12.82 -0.28
N GLY A 254 13.83 -13.88 0.11
CA GLY A 254 13.78 -14.38 1.48
C GLY A 254 14.26 -13.34 2.52
N ALA A 255 14.59 -13.79 3.71
CA ALA A 255 15.09 -12.92 4.78
C ALA A 255 16.36 -12.17 4.36
N VAL A 256 16.44 -10.89 4.73
CA VAL A 256 17.60 -10.04 4.48
C VAL A 256 18.44 -9.93 5.77
N PRO A 257 19.72 -10.34 5.76
CA PRO A 257 20.54 -10.34 6.96
C PRO A 257 20.60 -8.99 7.67
N GLY A 258 20.22 -8.95 8.94
CA GLY A 258 20.27 -7.76 9.77
C GLY A 258 19.13 -6.76 9.61
N VAL A 259 18.16 -7.04 8.76
CA VAL A 259 16.92 -6.28 8.61
C VAL A 259 15.78 -7.08 9.27
N PRO A 260 15.02 -6.50 10.21
CA PRO A 260 13.80 -7.13 10.73
C PRO A 260 12.78 -7.36 9.61
N GLU A 261 12.11 -8.51 9.63
CA GLU A 261 11.14 -8.84 8.57
C GLU A 261 9.98 -7.83 8.50
N ALA A 262 9.52 -7.31 9.64
CA ALA A 262 8.48 -6.29 9.67
C ALA A 262 8.89 -5.04 8.89
N ASP A 263 10.12 -4.54 9.10
CA ASP A 263 10.62 -3.34 8.43
C ASP A 263 10.82 -3.59 6.92
N LEU A 264 11.23 -4.80 6.53
CA LEU A 264 11.31 -5.20 5.12
C LEU A 264 9.93 -5.21 4.45
N LEU A 265 8.90 -5.73 5.14
CA LEU A 265 7.52 -5.76 4.63
C LEU A 265 6.93 -4.34 4.56
N ASP A 266 7.24 -3.49 5.54
CA ASP A 266 6.80 -2.09 5.56
C ASP A 266 7.43 -1.30 4.39
N ALA A 267 8.72 -1.49 4.11
CA ALA A 267 9.38 -0.93 2.93
C ALA A 267 8.78 -1.46 1.62
N ALA A 268 8.44 -2.75 1.56
CA ALA A 268 7.80 -3.34 0.37
C ALA A 268 6.39 -2.76 0.11
N ALA A 269 5.62 -2.51 1.18
CA ALA A 269 4.34 -1.80 1.08
C ALA A 269 4.53 -0.36 0.54
N GLY A 270 5.66 0.27 0.90
CA GLY A 270 6.08 1.54 0.32
C GLY A 270 6.35 1.43 -1.18
N ALA A 271 7.06 0.41 -1.65
CA ALA A 271 7.32 0.21 -3.09
C ALA A 271 6.02 0.02 -3.88
N TRP A 272 5.07 -0.74 -3.34
CA TRP A 272 3.74 -0.90 -3.92
C TRP A 272 2.98 0.44 -4.00
N THR A 273 3.02 1.25 -2.94
CA THR A 273 2.39 2.58 -2.94
C THR A 273 3.07 3.53 -3.92
N ALA A 274 4.41 3.51 -3.99
CA ALA A 274 5.19 4.30 -4.95
C ALA A 274 4.84 3.95 -6.41
N ALA A 275 4.64 2.67 -6.71
CA ALA A 275 4.18 2.21 -8.01
C ALA A 275 2.80 2.79 -8.36
N ARG A 276 1.83 2.69 -7.45
CA ARG A 276 0.49 3.28 -7.61
C ARG A 276 0.54 4.80 -7.81
N TYR A 277 1.44 5.48 -7.09
CA TYR A 277 1.63 6.92 -7.23
C TYR A 277 2.18 7.27 -8.62
N ALA A 278 3.21 6.57 -9.08
CA ALA A 278 3.79 6.75 -10.41
C ALA A 278 2.77 6.53 -11.54
N GLU A 279 1.80 5.64 -11.32
CA GLU A 279 0.71 5.34 -12.26
C GLU A 279 -0.53 6.26 -12.11
N GLY A 280 -0.50 7.22 -11.19
CA GLY A 280 -1.64 8.10 -10.92
C GLY A 280 -2.83 7.41 -10.25
N ARG A 281 -2.63 6.23 -9.64
CA ARG A 281 -3.66 5.43 -8.95
C ARG A 281 -3.69 5.64 -7.44
N ALA A 282 -2.61 6.16 -6.86
CA ALA A 282 -2.58 6.46 -5.43
C ALA A 282 -3.52 7.61 -5.08
N GLN A 283 -4.09 7.54 -3.89
CA GLN A 283 -4.99 8.57 -3.36
C GLN A 283 -4.41 9.14 -2.05
N PRO A 284 -4.51 10.47 -1.84
CA PRO A 284 -3.98 11.10 -0.64
C PRO A 284 -4.96 11.07 0.54
N PHE A 285 -4.42 11.16 1.74
CA PHE A 285 -5.09 11.70 2.90
C PHE A 285 -4.52 13.09 3.22
N PRO A 286 -5.35 14.13 3.43
CA PRO A 286 -6.81 14.10 3.27
C PRO A 286 -7.23 13.94 1.81
N PRO A 287 -8.44 13.42 1.55
CA PRO A 287 -8.93 13.25 0.18
C PRO A 287 -8.91 14.56 -0.62
N GLY A 288 -8.42 14.47 -1.87
CA GLY A 288 -8.35 15.65 -2.75
C GLY A 288 -7.23 16.64 -2.42
N HIS A 289 -6.30 16.28 -1.52
CA HIS A 289 -5.14 17.13 -1.23
C HIS A 289 -4.28 17.25 -2.51
N PRO A 290 -4.01 18.49 -2.98
CA PRO A 290 -3.37 18.67 -4.28
C PRO A 290 -1.86 18.51 -4.24
N GLU A 291 -1.26 18.61 -3.05
CA GLU A 291 0.19 18.69 -2.88
C GLU A 291 0.76 17.36 -2.40
N ARG A 292 2.01 17.12 -2.74
CA ARG A 292 2.78 15.97 -2.30
C ARG A 292 3.09 16.03 -0.80
N LEU A 293 3.54 17.20 -0.32
CA LEU A 293 3.78 17.47 1.10
C LEU A 293 2.45 17.59 1.85
N GLY A 294 2.42 17.18 3.11
CA GLY A 294 1.22 17.18 3.94
C GLY A 294 0.21 16.08 3.64
N ALA A 295 0.50 15.17 2.71
CA ALA A 295 -0.33 14.02 2.35
C ALA A 295 0.31 12.70 2.76
N ILE A 296 -0.54 11.73 3.17
CA ILE A 296 -0.19 10.29 3.27
C ILE A 296 -0.85 9.58 2.09
N TRP A 297 -0.06 8.91 1.26
CA TRP A 297 -0.52 8.27 0.02
C TRP A 297 -0.83 6.77 0.23
N ARG A 298 -1.87 6.28 -0.50
CA ARG A 298 -2.33 4.87 -0.49
C ARG A 298 -2.62 4.32 -1.88
#